data_46e541a13b088960694a5b9d70408d7a
#
_entry.id   46e541a13b088960694a5b9d70408d7a
#
_cell.length_a   1.000
_cell.length_b   1.000
_cell.length_c   1.000
_cell.angle_alpha   90.00
_cell.angle_beta   90.00
_cell.angle_gamma   90.00
#
_symmetry.space_group_name_H-M   'P 1'
#
loop_
_entity.id
_entity.type
_entity.pdbx_description
1 polymer ?
#
loop_
_entity_poly.entity_id
_entity_poly.type
_entity_poly.pdbx_seq_one_letter_code
_entity_poly.pdbx_strand_id
1 'polypeptide(L)'
;MNPIGIISMQFNRPFAESDFSQFDRWKAAGYDFAELLVPEPGELDLSVTRRALADAGLGVVLAARVNLDRNLTSDDAARRQAGRDYLVYCAETAQALGAPVVGGPLYGNPLVFAGRAPHVVSEALRQARLDWCLEGLKMGGDAAARCGIRFGVEPLNRFETDILNTTRQGVALMEMVRHPNIGLVLDTFHMNMEDDDIVTALHDGAAHMIHFQANENHRGYLGTGHLDWSPIVRALADIGYQGTISLEPFRRRDERIGIPLAQWKPPLKDETEELTAACSFLKSLITLNGGRK
;
A
#
# COMPACT_ATOMS: atom_id res chain seq x y z
N MET A 1 6.35 -3.60 19.55
CA MET A 1 5.86 -2.37 18.88
C MET A 1 5.89 -2.64 17.38
N ASN A 2 4.85 -2.25 16.64
CA ASN A 2 4.82 -2.41 15.20
C ASN A 2 5.94 -1.62 14.53
N PRO A 3 6.67 -2.17 13.54
CA PRO A 3 7.58 -1.38 12.73
C PRO A 3 6.82 -0.30 11.95
N ILE A 4 7.36 0.91 11.89
CA ILE A 4 6.75 2.04 11.18
C ILE A 4 7.63 2.42 9.98
N GLY A 5 7.01 2.57 8.83
CA GLY A 5 7.66 2.93 7.57
C GLY A 5 7.09 4.17 6.92
N ILE A 6 7.74 4.58 5.85
CA ILE A 6 7.34 5.72 5.01
C ILE A 6 7.47 5.34 3.54
N ILE A 7 6.49 5.76 2.74
CA ILE A 7 6.52 5.48 1.30
C ILE A 7 7.48 6.42 0.56
N SER A 8 8.25 5.86 -0.38
CA SER A 8 9.19 6.61 -1.20
C SER A 8 8.50 7.51 -2.23
N MET A 9 7.31 7.13 -2.68
CA MET A 9 6.59 7.78 -3.78
C MET A 9 6.32 9.27 -3.54
N GLN A 10 6.20 9.69 -2.27
CA GLN A 10 6.01 11.11 -1.94
C GLN A 10 7.26 11.95 -2.21
N PHE A 11 8.46 11.36 -2.20
CA PHE A 11 9.71 12.11 -2.32
C PHE A 11 10.17 12.18 -3.75
N ASN A 12 10.23 11.03 -4.41
CA ASN A 12 10.66 10.93 -5.81
C ASN A 12 9.92 9.81 -6.55
N ARG A 13 9.59 10.06 -7.81
CA ARG A 13 8.96 9.09 -8.71
C ARG A 13 9.51 9.26 -10.13
N PRO A 14 10.27 8.29 -10.69
CA PRO A 14 10.76 7.09 -10.02
C PRO A 14 11.74 7.43 -8.89
N PHE A 15 11.86 6.54 -7.91
CA PHE A 15 12.92 6.58 -6.90
C PHE A 15 14.19 6.00 -7.52
N ALA A 16 15.32 6.68 -7.35
CA ALA A 16 16.58 6.33 -7.99
C ALA A 16 17.72 6.24 -6.96
N GLU A 17 18.86 5.69 -7.36
CA GLU A 17 20.04 5.57 -6.47
C GLU A 17 20.54 6.93 -5.95
N SER A 18 20.36 8.00 -6.73
CA SER A 18 20.66 9.37 -6.29
C SER A 18 19.81 9.83 -5.09
N ASP A 19 18.73 9.13 -4.79
CA ASP A 19 17.81 9.45 -3.70
C ASP A 19 18.12 8.68 -2.41
N PHE A 20 19.15 7.84 -2.37
CA PHE A 20 19.45 7.01 -1.21
C PHE A 20 19.80 7.80 0.06
N SER A 21 20.19 9.06 -0.06
CA SER A 21 20.30 9.97 1.09
C SER A 21 19.00 10.15 1.86
N GLN A 22 17.85 9.83 1.26
CA GLN A 22 16.55 9.80 1.96
C GLN A 22 16.49 8.69 3.01
N PHE A 23 17.20 7.59 2.84
CA PHE A 23 17.21 6.50 3.81
C PHE A 23 17.73 6.95 5.17
N ASP A 24 18.86 7.68 5.19
CA ASP A 24 19.40 8.25 6.43
C ASP A 24 18.44 9.26 7.05
N ARG A 25 17.79 10.08 6.22
CA ARG A 25 16.79 11.05 6.66
C ARG A 25 15.56 10.38 7.29
N TRP A 26 15.03 9.32 6.67
CA TRP A 26 13.90 8.57 7.22
C TRP A 26 14.29 7.86 8.51
N LYS A 27 15.48 7.27 8.56
CA LYS A 27 15.99 6.66 9.80
C LYS A 27 16.14 7.68 10.92
N ALA A 28 16.70 8.84 10.65
CA ALA A 28 16.83 9.93 11.61
C ALA A 28 15.47 10.46 12.11
N ALA A 29 14.44 10.47 11.25
CA ALA A 29 13.07 10.81 11.62
C ALA A 29 12.36 9.71 12.43
N GLY A 30 12.99 8.54 12.62
CA GLY A 30 12.51 7.47 13.48
C GLY A 30 11.82 6.32 12.76
N TYR A 31 11.85 6.25 11.45
CA TYR A 31 11.25 5.15 10.69
C TYR A 31 12.10 3.87 10.78
N ASP A 32 11.42 2.72 10.70
CA ASP A 32 12.05 1.39 10.81
C ASP A 32 12.23 0.73 9.44
N PHE A 33 11.44 1.12 8.45
CA PHE A 33 11.53 0.61 7.08
C PHE A 33 11.12 1.66 6.03
N ALA A 34 11.56 1.43 4.79
CA ALA A 34 11.10 2.15 3.61
C ALA A 34 10.02 1.33 2.89
N GLU A 35 8.92 1.95 2.46
CA GLU A 35 8.00 1.37 1.49
C GLU A 35 8.38 1.91 0.11
N LEU A 36 9.03 1.07 -0.70
CA LEU A 36 9.48 1.45 -2.04
C LEU A 36 8.45 1.01 -3.09
N LEU A 37 8.25 1.84 -4.11
CA LEU A 37 7.58 1.36 -5.30
C LEU A 37 8.41 0.23 -5.92
N VAL A 38 7.75 -0.84 -6.37
CA VAL A 38 8.42 -1.88 -7.16
C VAL A 38 9.08 -1.18 -8.37
N PRO A 39 10.42 -1.21 -8.50
CA PRO A 39 11.10 -0.55 -9.60
C PRO A 39 10.77 -1.23 -10.93
N GLU A 40 10.72 -0.47 -12.01
CA GLU A 40 10.71 -1.08 -13.35
C GLU A 40 12.09 -1.69 -13.65
N PRO A 41 12.17 -2.67 -14.55
CA PRO A 41 13.44 -3.26 -14.92
C PRO A 41 14.49 -2.20 -15.31
N GLY A 42 15.62 -2.16 -14.59
CA GLY A 42 16.71 -1.21 -14.83
C GLY A 42 16.58 0.15 -14.15
N GLU A 43 15.51 0.43 -13.40
CA GLU A 43 15.40 1.66 -12.60
C GLU A 43 16.32 1.67 -11.38
N LEU A 44 16.54 0.50 -10.77
CA LEU A 44 17.40 0.34 -9.59
C LEU A 44 18.25 -0.93 -9.71
N ASP A 45 19.52 -0.85 -9.27
CA ASP A 45 20.28 -2.05 -8.93
C ASP A 45 19.79 -2.59 -7.57
N LEU A 46 19.14 -3.75 -7.60
CA LEU A 46 18.51 -4.34 -6.40
C LEU A 46 19.56 -4.70 -5.33
N SER A 47 20.77 -5.09 -5.73
CA SER A 47 21.84 -5.44 -4.79
C SER A 47 22.43 -4.21 -4.12
N VAL A 48 22.59 -3.13 -4.85
CA VAL A 48 23.04 -1.83 -4.34
C VAL A 48 21.96 -1.23 -3.43
N THR A 49 20.70 -1.26 -3.86
CA THR A 49 19.56 -0.78 -3.07
C THR A 49 19.43 -1.53 -1.73
N ARG A 50 19.54 -2.86 -1.76
CA ARG A 50 19.48 -3.69 -0.55
C ARG A 50 20.58 -3.35 0.43
N ARG A 51 21.82 -3.11 -0.06
CA ARG A 51 22.94 -2.68 0.79
C ARG A 51 22.70 -1.31 1.39
N ALA A 52 22.25 -0.34 0.58
CA ALA A 52 21.99 1.02 1.06
C ALA A 52 20.91 1.05 2.15
N LEU A 53 19.85 0.24 2.03
CA LEU A 53 18.85 0.06 3.08
C LEU A 53 19.44 -0.54 4.35
N ALA A 54 20.27 -1.58 4.22
CA ALA A 54 20.93 -2.22 5.36
C ALA A 54 21.91 -1.28 6.06
N ASP A 55 22.70 -0.52 5.30
CA ASP A 55 23.66 0.47 5.83
C ASP A 55 22.94 1.58 6.61
N ALA A 56 21.77 2.01 6.14
CA ALA A 56 20.90 2.96 6.85
C ALA A 56 20.14 2.34 8.04
N GLY A 57 20.18 1.01 8.21
CA GLY A 57 19.43 0.30 9.25
C GLY A 57 17.91 0.30 9.03
N LEU A 58 17.46 0.30 7.76
CA LEU A 58 16.07 0.24 7.37
C LEU A 58 15.69 -1.14 6.82
N GLY A 59 14.52 -1.65 7.22
CA GLY A 59 13.83 -2.70 6.49
C GLY A 59 13.20 -2.17 5.20
N VAL A 60 12.51 -3.06 4.46
CA VAL A 60 11.80 -2.68 3.23
C VAL A 60 10.49 -3.43 3.09
N VAL A 61 9.48 -2.74 2.57
CA VAL A 61 8.21 -3.24 2.05
C VAL A 61 8.05 -2.68 0.65
N LEU A 62 7.33 -3.34 -0.24
CA LEU A 62 7.13 -2.84 -1.60
C LEU A 62 5.66 -2.50 -1.87
N ALA A 63 5.45 -1.45 -2.65
CA ALA A 63 4.16 -1.06 -3.21
C ALA A 63 4.14 -1.31 -4.72
N ALA A 64 3.14 -2.06 -5.20
CA ALA A 64 3.02 -2.43 -6.60
C ALA A 64 2.61 -1.23 -7.49
N ARG A 65 3.19 -1.15 -8.68
CA ARG A 65 2.89 -0.13 -9.70
C ARG A 65 1.95 -0.69 -10.76
N VAL A 66 0.68 -0.88 -10.42
CA VAL A 66 -0.32 -1.39 -11.36
C VAL A 66 -0.78 -0.29 -12.31
N ASN A 67 -1.12 -0.64 -13.53
CA ASN A 67 -1.62 0.27 -14.55
C ASN A 67 -2.59 -0.45 -15.50
N LEU A 68 -3.12 0.26 -16.50
CA LEU A 68 -4.10 -0.28 -17.44
C LEU A 68 -3.55 -1.39 -18.36
N ASP A 69 -2.24 -1.42 -18.59
CA ASP A 69 -1.61 -2.39 -19.49
C ASP A 69 -1.22 -3.70 -18.80
N ARG A 70 -1.12 -3.70 -17.47
CA ARG A 70 -0.90 -4.87 -16.61
C ARG A 70 -2.00 -4.97 -15.56
N ASN A 71 -3.12 -5.55 -15.97
CA ASN A 71 -4.37 -5.47 -15.24
C ASN A 71 -5.10 -6.82 -15.27
N LEU A 72 -5.21 -7.48 -14.10
CA LEU A 72 -5.85 -8.79 -13.95
C LEU A 72 -7.34 -8.77 -14.32
N THR A 73 -8.00 -7.62 -14.19
CA THR A 73 -9.44 -7.47 -14.43
C THR A 73 -9.79 -6.91 -15.80
N SER A 74 -8.80 -6.78 -16.71
CA SER A 74 -9.04 -6.32 -18.07
C SER A 74 -9.86 -7.35 -18.89
N ASP A 75 -10.71 -6.88 -19.78
CA ASP A 75 -11.36 -7.70 -20.82
C ASP A 75 -10.36 -8.16 -21.91
N ASP A 76 -9.21 -7.48 -22.04
CA ASP A 76 -8.10 -7.88 -22.89
C ASP A 76 -7.24 -8.97 -22.23
N ALA A 77 -7.18 -10.15 -22.84
CA ALA A 77 -6.40 -11.28 -22.34
C ALA A 77 -4.88 -11.00 -22.25
N ALA A 78 -4.33 -10.19 -23.17
CA ALA A 78 -2.91 -9.83 -23.15
C ALA A 78 -2.58 -8.94 -21.93
N ARG A 79 -3.44 -8.00 -21.60
CA ARG A 79 -3.30 -7.17 -20.40
C ARG A 79 -3.43 -7.97 -19.11
N ARG A 80 -4.32 -8.98 -19.08
CA ARG A 80 -4.40 -9.90 -17.95
C ARG A 80 -3.13 -10.73 -17.80
N GLN A 81 -2.57 -11.21 -18.93
CA GLN A 81 -1.29 -11.93 -18.89
C GLN A 81 -0.16 -11.04 -18.39
N ALA A 82 -0.05 -9.81 -18.91
CA ALA A 82 0.94 -8.84 -18.42
C ALA A 82 0.77 -8.55 -16.92
N GLY A 83 -0.46 -8.53 -16.41
CA GLY A 83 -0.74 -8.43 -14.97
C GLY A 83 -0.19 -9.62 -14.17
N ARG A 84 -0.40 -10.85 -14.65
CA ARG A 84 0.16 -12.07 -14.02
C ARG A 84 1.69 -12.07 -14.03
N ASP A 85 2.29 -11.74 -15.16
CA ASP A 85 3.75 -11.67 -15.31
C ASP A 85 4.35 -10.61 -14.37
N TYR A 86 3.64 -9.49 -14.21
CA TYR A 86 4.03 -8.45 -13.27
C TYR A 86 3.99 -8.91 -11.81
N LEU A 87 3.01 -9.72 -11.39
CA LEU A 87 3.01 -10.28 -10.04
C LEU A 87 4.21 -11.21 -9.81
N VAL A 88 4.59 -12.02 -10.79
CA VAL A 88 5.82 -12.82 -10.70
C VAL A 88 7.05 -11.92 -10.53
N TYR A 89 7.18 -10.90 -11.36
CA TYR A 89 8.25 -9.91 -11.26
C TYR A 89 8.29 -9.20 -9.89
N CYS A 90 7.13 -8.82 -9.35
CA CYS A 90 7.03 -8.23 -8.02
C CYS A 90 7.56 -9.18 -6.93
N ALA A 91 7.21 -10.48 -7.01
CA ALA A 91 7.66 -11.46 -6.03
C ALA A 91 9.17 -11.66 -6.07
N GLU A 92 9.76 -11.79 -7.26
CA GLU A 92 11.20 -11.93 -7.47
C GLU A 92 11.97 -10.68 -7.02
N THR A 93 11.45 -9.50 -7.32
CA THR A 93 12.02 -8.20 -6.88
C THR A 93 11.98 -8.09 -5.36
N ALA A 94 10.86 -8.45 -4.73
CA ALA A 94 10.73 -8.44 -3.28
C ALA A 94 11.72 -9.40 -2.60
N GLN A 95 11.87 -10.60 -3.13
CA GLN A 95 12.86 -11.57 -2.65
C GLN A 95 14.29 -11.00 -2.76
N ALA A 96 14.65 -10.41 -3.90
CA ALA A 96 15.97 -9.83 -4.11
C ALA A 96 16.29 -8.68 -3.14
N LEU A 97 15.31 -7.83 -2.85
CA LEU A 97 15.44 -6.73 -1.90
C LEU A 97 15.33 -7.19 -0.44
N GLY A 98 14.77 -8.37 -0.17
CA GLY A 98 14.48 -8.86 1.17
C GLY A 98 13.19 -8.28 1.76
N ALA A 99 12.26 -7.83 0.91
CA ALA A 99 10.95 -7.32 1.33
C ALA A 99 9.99 -8.50 1.63
N PRO A 100 9.38 -8.58 2.82
CA PRO A 100 8.46 -9.66 3.16
C PRO A 100 7.05 -9.47 2.55
N VAL A 101 6.71 -8.25 2.14
CA VAL A 101 5.39 -7.88 1.65
C VAL A 101 5.51 -7.00 0.40
N VAL A 102 4.62 -7.25 -0.55
CA VAL A 102 4.30 -6.32 -1.65
C VAL A 102 2.81 -5.99 -1.55
N GLY A 103 2.48 -4.73 -1.31
CA GLY A 103 1.11 -4.22 -1.20
C GLY A 103 0.62 -3.50 -2.45
N GLY A 104 -0.67 -3.19 -2.48
CA GLY A 104 -1.29 -2.32 -3.48
C GLY A 104 -2.51 -2.93 -4.20
N PRO A 105 -3.06 -2.26 -5.21
CA PRO A 105 -4.22 -2.71 -5.98
C PRO A 105 -3.85 -3.81 -6.98
N LEU A 106 -3.41 -4.97 -6.48
CA LEU A 106 -2.85 -6.08 -7.28
C LEU A 106 -3.83 -6.67 -8.30
N TYR A 107 -5.14 -6.42 -8.13
CA TYR A 107 -6.17 -6.79 -9.08
C TYR A 107 -6.17 -5.91 -10.35
N GLY A 108 -5.53 -4.75 -10.31
CA GLY A 108 -5.36 -3.85 -11.45
C GLY A 108 -6.42 -2.76 -11.56
N ASN A 109 -6.32 -1.98 -12.63
CA ASN A 109 -7.21 -0.90 -13.02
C ASN A 109 -7.37 0.25 -11.99
N PRO A 110 -6.28 0.82 -11.47
CA PRO A 110 -6.34 2.05 -10.68
C PRO A 110 -6.75 3.24 -11.57
N LEU A 111 -7.25 4.31 -10.96
CA LEU A 111 -7.58 5.58 -11.61
C LEU A 111 -8.73 5.49 -12.64
N VAL A 112 -9.79 4.73 -12.31
CA VAL A 112 -10.97 4.58 -13.18
C VAL A 112 -11.59 5.93 -13.56
N PHE A 113 -11.60 6.89 -12.64
CA PHE A 113 -12.22 8.20 -12.86
C PHE A 113 -11.26 9.31 -13.29
N ALA A 114 -10.02 9.03 -13.60
CA ALA A 114 -9.07 10.05 -14.05
C ALA A 114 -9.58 10.78 -15.33
N GLY A 115 -10.50 11.72 -15.16
CA GLY A 115 -11.10 12.52 -16.23
C GLY A 115 -12.10 11.77 -17.13
N ARG A 116 -12.58 10.58 -16.74
CA ARG A 116 -13.56 9.81 -17.53
C ARG A 116 -14.88 9.69 -16.79
N ALA A 117 -15.98 9.79 -17.51
CA ALA A 117 -17.29 9.47 -16.96
C ALA A 117 -17.38 7.97 -16.65
N PRO A 118 -17.90 7.58 -15.48
CA PRO A 118 -18.16 6.18 -15.18
C PRO A 118 -19.21 5.62 -16.16
N HIS A 119 -19.05 4.35 -16.53
CA HIS A 119 -20.00 3.64 -17.37
C HIS A 119 -20.49 2.37 -16.66
N VAL A 120 -21.73 2.00 -16.95
CA VAL A 120 -22.33 0.82 -16.37
C VAL A 120 -21.67 -0.43 -16.94
N VAL A 121 -21.17 -1.27 -16.05
CA VAL A 121 -20.61 -2.58 -16.37
C VAL A 121 -21.73 -3.62 -16.20
N SER A 122 -21.94 -4.50 -17.20
CA SER A 122 -22.93 -5.58 -17.08
C SER A 122 -22.55 -6.55 -15.95
N GLU A 123 -23.53 -7.20 -15.37
CA GLU A 123 -23.28 -8.19 -14.30
C GLU A 123 -22.40 -9.35 -14.80
N ALA A 124 -22.59 -9.80 -16.04
CA ALA A 124 -21.76 -10.83 -16.64
C ALA A 124 -20.27 -10.41 -16.74
N LEU A 125 -20.01 -9.15 -17.12
CA LEU A 125 -18.63 -8.65 -17.18
C LEU A 125 -18.06 -8.44 -15.77
N ARG A 126 -18.87 -8.02 -14.80
CA ARG A 126 -18.47 -7.90 -13.40
C ARG A 126 -18.04 -9.25 -12.83
N GLN A 127 -18.82 -10.29 -13.07
CA GLN A 127 -18.47 -11.66 -12.66
C GLN A 127 -17.20 -12.16 -13.36
N ALA A 128 -17.09 -11.95 -14.68
CA ALA A 128 -15.89 -12.34 -15.42
C ALA A 128 -14.61 -11.64 -14.87
N ARG A 129 -14.69 -10.35 -14.54
CA ARG A 129 -13.58 -9.61 -13.93
C ARG A 129 -13.19 -10.20 -12.58
N LEU A 130 -14.15 -10.60 -11.76
CA LEU A 130 -13.90 -11.27 -10.49
C LEU A 130 -13.20 -12.62 -10.71
N ASP A 131 -13.68 -13.43 -11.64
CA ASP A 131 -13.09 -14.75 -11.96
C ASP A 131 -11.65 -14.61 -12.44
N TRP A 132 -11.36 -13.66 -13.32
CA TRP A 132 -10.00 -13.36 -13.80
C TRP A 132 -9.09 -12.85 -12.68
N CYS A 133 -9.63 -12.01 -11.79
CA CYS A 133 -8.93 -11.53 -10.60
C CYS A 133 -8.53 -12.72 -9.69
N LEU A 134 -9.47 -13.60 -9.38
CA LEU A 134 -9.23 -14.78 -8.55
C LEU A 134 -8.16 -15.70 -9.15
N GLU A 135 -8.23 -15.97 -10.45
CA GLU A 135 -7.20 -16.74 -11.16
C GLU A 135 -5.83 -16.09 -11.04
N GLY A 136 -5.73 -14.80 -11.37
CA GLY A 136 -4.47 -14.06 -11.36
C GLY A 136 -3.88 -13.95 -9.94
N LEU A 137 -4.70 -13.69 -8.92
CA LEU A 137 -4.24 -13.62 -7.54
C LEU A 137 -3.74 -14.99 -7.01
N LYS A 138 -4.39 -16.10 -7.38
CA LYS A 138 -3.91 -17.44 -7.00
C LYS A 138 -2.53 -17.73 -7.63
N MET A 139 -2.36 -17.43 -8.91
CA MET A 139 -1.05 -17.56 -9.57
C MET A 139 0.02 -16.65 -8.94
N GLY A 140 -0.36 -15.41 -8.60
CA GLY A 140 0.51 -14.50 -7.85
C GLY A 140 0.88 -15.04 -6.48
N GLY A 141 -0.08 -15.63 -5.75
CA GLY A 141 0.14 -16.28 -4.47
C GLY A 141 1.15 -17.43 -4.55
N ASP A 142 1.06 -18.25 -5.59
CA ASP A 142 2.04 -19.32 -5.85
C ASP A 142 3.45 -18.74 -6.10
N ALA A 143 3.56 -17.63 -6.82
CA ALA A 143 4.83 -16.92 -7.03
C ALA A 143 5.35 -16.35 -5.71
N ALA A 144 4.51 -15.72 -4.91
CA ALA A 144 4.84 -15.21 -3.58
C ALA A 144 5.34 -16.31 -2.66
N ALA A 145 4.69 -17.48 -2.67
CA ALA A 145 5.11 -18.66 -1.88
C ALA A 145 6.51 -19.14 -2.27
N ARG A 146 6.81 -19.23 -3.57
CA ARG A 146 8.16 -19.61 -4.06
C ARG A 146 9.23 -18.63 -3.63
N CYS A 147 8.91 -17.35 -3.56
CA CYS A 147 9.83 -16.28 -3.17
C CYS A 147 9.87 -16.04 -1.65
N GLY A 148 9.04 -16.70 -0.86
CA GLY A 148 8.96 -16.54 0.60
C GLY A 148 8.40 -15.19 1.04
N ILE A 149 7.53 -14.58 0.24
CA ILE A 149 6.90 -13.29 0.50
C ILE A 149 5.38 -13.41 0.61
N ARG A 150 4.69 -12.31 0.93
CA ARG A 150 3.22 -12.20 0.87
C ARG A 150 2.80 -11.05 -0.02
N PHE A 151 1.68 -11.21 -0.72
CA PHE A 151 0.99 -10.14 -1.43
C PHE A 151 -0.17 -9.60 -0.60
N GLY A 152 -0.24 -8.27 -0.48
CA GLY A 152 -1.33 -7.54 0.15
C GLY A 152 -2.21 -6.84 -0.88
N VAL A 153 -3.46 -7.29 -1.02
CA VAL A 153 -4.45 -6.67 -1.90
C VAL A 153 -5.08 -5.49 -1.19
N GLU A 154 -5.07 -4.33 -1.82
CA GLU A 154 -5.53 -3.08 -1.23
C GLU A 154 -6.87 -2.66 -1.84
N PRO A 155 -7.95 -2.57 -1.06
CA PRO A 155 -9.16 -1.86 -1.48
C PRO A 155 -8.89 -0.37 -1.64
N LEU A 156 -9.26 0.21 -2.78
CA LEU A 156 -9.09 1.63 -3.07
C LEU A 156 -10.42 2.36 -3.08
N ASN A 157 -10.39 3.67 -2.90
CA ASN A 157 -11.60 4.50 -2.98
C ASN A 157 -12.24 4.47 -4.38
N ARG A 158 -13.51 4.86 -4.43
CA ARG A 158 -14.37 4.91 -5.63
C ARG A 158 -13.84 5.75 -6.78
N PHE A 159 -12.91 6.66 -6.52
CA PHE A 159 -12.31 7.51 -7.54
C PHE A 159 -11.10 6.85 -8.24
N GLU A 160 -10.61 5.76 -7.66
CA GLU A 160 -9.43 5.05 -8.16
C GLU A 160 -9.77 3.69 -8.76
N THR A 161 -10.84 3.03 -8.30
CA THR A 161 -11.25 1.72 -8.84
C THR A 161 -12.76 1.50 -8.72
N ASP A 162 -13.30 0.66 -9.60
CA ASP A 162 -14.66 0.14 -9.55
C ASP A 162 -14.71 -1.36 -9.18
N ILE A 163 -13.59 -1.93 -8.74
CA ILE A 163 -13.44 -3.38 -8.49
C ILE A 163 -13.57 -3.72 -7.01
N LEU A 164 -12.79 -3.06 -6.16
CA LEU A 164 -12.66 -3.40 -4.74
C LEU A 164 -12.50 -2.13 -3.92
N ASN A 165 -13.54 -1.73 -3.19
CA ASN A 165 -13.56 -0.46 -2.50
C ASN A 165 -13.57 -0.60 -0.97
N THR A 166 -14.30 -1.56 -0.40
CA THR A 166 -14.46 -1.67 1.06
C THR A 166 -13.65 -2.82 1.65
N THR A 167 -13.32 -2.71 2.93
CA THR A 167 -12.71 -3.81 3.69
C THR A 167 -13.55 -5.08 3.61
N ARG A 168 -14.89 -4.98 3.70
CA ARG A 168 -15.80 -6.13 3.59
C ARG A 168 -15.68 -6.84 2.24
N GLN A 169 -15.58 -6.09 1.14
CA GLN A 169 -15.32 -6.68 -0.19
C GLN A 169 -13.95 -7.37 -0.23
N GLY A 170 -12.93 -6.77 0.41
CA GLY A 170 -11.60 -7.36 0.55
C GLY A 170 -11.64 -8.69 1.29
N VAL A 171 -12.34 -8.76 2.41
CA VAL A 171 -12.54 -10.02 3.18
C VAL A 171 -13.23 -11.09 2.31
N ALA A 172 -14.31 -10.72 1.63
CA ALA A 172 -15.00 -11.64 0.72
C ALA A 172 -14.09 -12.16 -0.41
N LEU A 173 -13.23 -11.29 -0.95
CA LEU A 173 -12.22 -11.69 -1.94
C LEU A 173 -11.21 -12.69 -1.33
N MET A 174 -10.72 -12.47 -0.13
CA MET A 174 -9.79 -13.38 0.54
C MET A 174 -10.42 -14.75 0.78
N GLU A 175 -11.70 -14.79 1.17
CA GLU A 175 -12.46 -16.04 1.36
C GLU A 175 -12.64 -16.84 0.04
N MET A 176 -12.61 -16.17 -1.10
CA MET A 176 -12.63 -16.81 -2.42
C MET A 176 -11.23 -17.22 -2.92
N VAL A 177 -10.23 -16.38 -2.70
CA VAL A 177 -8.82 -16.65 -3.09
C VAL A 177 -8.26 -17.82 -2.30
N ARG A 178 -8.43 -17.84 -0.98
CA ARG A 178 -7.96 -18.90 -0.05
C ARG A 178 -6.50 -19.28 -0.25
N HIS A 179 -5.63 -18.29 -0.39
CA HIS A 179 -4.21 -18.54 -0.56
C HIS A 179 -3.41 -18.00 0.63
N PRO A 180 -2.52 -18.78 1.29
CA PRO A 180 -1.82 -18.37 2.51
C PRO A 180 -0.87 -17.17 2.30
N ASN A 181 -0.37 -16.97 1.08
CA ASN A 181 0.52 -15.86 0.74
C ASN A 181 -0.21 -14.63 0.19
N ILE A 182 -1.55 -14.62 0.21
CA ILE A 182 -2.36 -13.44 -0.14
C ILE A 182 -3.08 -12.96 1.11
N GLY A 183 -3.04 -11.65 1.35
CA GLY A 183 -3.77 -10.97 2.42
C GLY A 183 -4.24 -9.60 1.99
N LEU A 184 -4.61 -8.75 2.95
CA LEU A 184 -5.08 -7.39 2.71
C LEU A 184 -4.05 -6.36 3.15
N VAL A 185 -3.96 -5.27 2.40
CA VAL A 185 -3.49 -3.97 2.86
C VAL A 185 -4.73 -3.15 3.18
N LEU A 186 -4.79 -2.55 4.37
CA LEU A 186 -5.85 -1.63 4.75
C LEU A 186 -5.26 -0.24 4.93
N ASP A 187 -5.79 0.72 4.17
CA ASP A 187 -5.37 2.12 4.18
C ASP A 187 -6.50 3.01 4.70
N THR A 188 -6.24 3.74 5.77
CA THR A 188 -7.23 4.62 6.43
C THR A 188 -7.74 5.75 5.53
N PHE A 189 -6.99 6.20 4.53
CA PHE A 189 -7.47 7.17 3.55
C PHE A 189 -8.60 6.59 2.69
N HIS A 190 -8.43 5.35 2.21
CA HIS A 190 -9.46 4.66 1.43
C HIS A 190 -10.64 4.25 2.33
N MET A 191 -10.37 3.69 3.51
CA MET A 191 -11.38 3.30 4.49
C MET A 191 -12.25 4.49 4.92
N ASN A 192 -11.67 5.67 5.12
CA ASN A 192 -12.41 6.90 5.47
C ASN A 192 -13.45 7.32 4.41
N MET A 193 -13.26 6.93 3.16
CA MET A 193 -14.19 7.25 2.08
C MET A 193 -15.22 6.14 1.82
N GLU A 194 -14.87 4.89 2.10
CA GLU A 194 -15.62 3.74 1.61
C GLU A 194 -16.23 2.86 2.70
N ASP A 195 -15.57 2.72 3.85
CA ASP A 195 -16.10 1.96 4.97
C ASP A 195 -16.98 2.86 5.87
N ASP A 196 -18.06 2.33 6.40
CA ASP A 196 -18.98 3.09 7.28
C ASP A 196 -18.31 3.49 8.60
N ASP A 197 -17.38 2.66 9.10
CA ASP A 197 -16.62 2.87 10.32
C ASP A 197 -15.27 2.15 10.26
N ILE A 198 -14.17 2.90 10.40
CA ILE A 198 -12.80 2.37 10.29
C ILE A 198 -12.50 1.33 11.37
N VAL A 199 -12.96 1.55 12.60
CA VAL A 199 -12.70 0.64 13.72
C VAL A 199 -13.36 -0.71 13.47
N THR A 200 -14.62 -0.70 13.09
CA THR A 200 -15.36 -1.92 12.72
C THR A 200 -14.70 -2.63 11.54
N ALA A 201 -14.31 -1.89 10.52
CA ALA A 201 -13.65 -2.45 9.34
C ALA A 201 -12.30 -3.12 9.68
N LEU A 202 -11.52 -2.54 10.62
CA LEU A 202 -10.28 -3.16 11.10
C LEU A 202 -10.54 -4.50 11.79
N HIS A 203 -11.60 -4.59 12.61
CA HIS A 203 -12.00 -5.86 13.23
C HIS A 203 -12.45 -6.88 12.18
N ASP A 204 -13.26 -6.48 11.21
CA ASP A 204 -13.71 -7.34 10.11
C ASP A 204 -12.54 -7.88 9.26
N GLY A 205 -11.54 -7.03 8.99
CA GLY A 205 -10.37 -7.36 8.18
C GLY A 205 -9.25 -8.10 8.92
N ALA A 206 -9.32 -8.21 10.25
CA ALA A 206 -8.23 -8.63 11.12
C ALA A 206 -7.55 -9.95 10.71
N ALA A 207 -8.32 -10.96 10.31
CA ALA A 207 -7.81 -12.28 9.94
C ALA A 207 -6.97 -12.29 8.65
N HIS A 208 -7.15 -11.28 7.80
CA HIS A 208 -6.51 -11.20 6.49
C HIS A 208 -5.50 -10.07 6.35
N MET A 209 -5.49 -9.10 7.27
CA MET A 209 -4.62 -7.93 7.19
C MET A 209 -3.16 -8.29 7.41
N ILE A 210 -2.30 -7.96 6.46
CA ILE A 210 -0.85 -8.22 6.50
C ILE A 210 0.00 -6.97 6.50
N HIS A 211 -0.56 -5.86 6.07
CA HIS A 211 0.06 -4.54 6.09
C HIS A 211 -1.01 -3.49 6.33
N PHE A 212 -0.64 -2.41 7.02
CA PHE A 212 -1.53 -1.30 7.32
C PHE A 212 -0.90 0.01 6.89
N GLN A 213 -1.68 0.86 6.20
CA GLN A 213 -1.24 2.20 5.81
C GLN A 213 -2.02 3.24 6.62
N ALA A 214 -1.27 3.96 7.46
CA ALA A 214 -1.81 4.99 8.33
C ALA A 214 -1.76 6.35 7.63
N ASN A 215 -2.89 6.76 7.05
CA ASN A 215 -3.02 7.96 6.25
C ASN A 215 -4.14 8.87 6.75
N GLU A 216 -3.92 10.18 6.70
CA GLU A 216 -4.96 11.14 7.02
C GLU A 216 -6.05 11.20 5.96
N ASN A 217 -7.24 11.67 6.36
CA ASN A 217 -8.38 11.91 5.48
C ASN A 217 -8.06 12.76 4.23
N HIS A 218 -7.05 13.61 4.30
CA HIS A 218 -6.62 14.49 3.22
C HIS A 218 -5.30 14.05 2.58
N ARG A 219 -4.85 12.82 2.81
CA ARG A 219 -3.61 12.22 2.29
C ARG A 219 -2.35 13.01 2.65
N GLY A 220 -2.38 13.76 3.75
CA GLY A 220 -1.21 14.48 4.31
C GLY A 220 -0.56 13.72 5.45
N TYR A 221 0.37 14.40 6.13
CA TYR A 221 1.06 13.82 7.28
C TYR A 221 0.10 13.51 8.44
N LEU A 222 0.38 12.41 9.11
CA LEU A 222 -0.40 11.90 10.23
C LEU A 222 -0.49 12.92 11.37
N GLY A 223 -1.67 13.05 11.97
CA GLY A 223 -1.96 14.00 13.04
C GLY A 223 -2.27 15.43 12.55
N THR A 224 -2.37 15.65 11.23
CA THR A 224 -2.70 16.97 10.66
C THR A 224 -4.11 17.06 10.07
N GLY A 225 -4.86 15.96 10.10
CA GLY A 225 -6.23 15.87 9.60
C GLY A 225 -7.28 15.80 10.71
N HIS A 226 -8.38 15.12 10.44
CA HIS A 226 -9.50 15.01 11.37
C HIS A 226 -9.85 13.56 11.76
N LEU A 227 -9.05 12.57 11.34
CA LEU A 227 -9.26 11.20 11.80
C LEU A 227 -8.95 11.09 13.30
N ASP A 228 -9.84 10.41 14.03
CA ASP A 228 -9.56 10.07 15.42
C ASP A 228 -8.65 8.84 15.49
N TRP A 229 -7.36 9.09 15.65
CA TRP A 229 -6.34 8.04 15.66
C TRP A 229 -6.36 7.18 16.92
N SER A 230 -6.90 7.68 18.02
CA SER A 230 -6.90 6.93 19.29
C SER A 230 -7.70 5.63 19.21
N PRO A 231 -8.96 5.61 18.77
CA PRO A 231 -9.70 4.37 18.56
C PRO A 231 -9.12 3.48 17.44
N ILE A 232 -8.58 4.07 16.37
CA ILE A 232 -7.95 3.31 15.26
C ILE A 232 -6.76 2.51 15.79
N VAL A 233 -5.83 3.15 16.51
CA VAL A 233 -4.65 2.47 17.06
C VAL A 233 -5.04 1.46 18.14
N ARG A 234 -6.09 1.75 18.92
CA ARG A 234 -6.64 0.79 19.88
C ARG A 234 -7.20 -0.44 19.17
N ALA A 235 -7.94 -0.29 18.07
CA ALA A 235 -8.44 -1.43 17.29
C ALA A 235 -7.29 -2.31 16.78
N LEU A 236 -6.18 -1.72 16.29
CA LEU A 236 -4.98 -2.50 15.91
C LEU A 236 -4.41 -3.30 17.08
N ALA A 237 -4.40 -2.74 18.29
CA ALA A 237 -3.96 -3.45 19.50
C ALA A 237 -4.95 -4.55 19.91
N ASP A 238 -6.25 -4.29 19.86
CA ASP A 238 -7.32 -5.22 20.25
C ASP A 238 -7.36 -6.46 19.34
N ILE A 239 -7.12 -6.28 18.03
CA ILE A 239 -6.99 -7.41 17.08
C ILE A 239 -5.61 -8.10 17.15
N GLY A 240 -4.70 -7.62 17.98
CA GLY A 240 -3.36 -8.20 18.14
C GLY A 240 -2.46 -8.00 16.92
N TYR A 241 -2.66 -6.94 16.14
CA TYR A 241 -1.87 -6.70 14.93
C TYR A 241 -0.39 -6.48 15.24
N GLN A 242 0.49 -7.27 14.63
CA GLN A 242 1.95 -7.22 14.78
C GLN A 242 2.68 -6.89 13.47
N GLY A 243 1.94 -6.65 12.40
CA GLY A 243 2.49 -6.34 11.08
C GLY A 243 3.11 -4.94 10.97
N THR A 244 3.56 -4.62 9.78
CA THR A 244 4.16 -3.32 9.42
C THR A 244 3.09 -2.24 9.24
N ILE A 245 3.41 -1.02 9.66
CA ILE A 245 2.56 0.16 9.46
C ILE A 245 3.35 1.19 8.67
N SER A 246 2.88 1.61 7.51
CA SER A 246 3.51 2.68 6.76
C SER A 246 2.67 3.95 6.71
N LEU A 247 3.35 5.07 6.54
CA LEU A 247 2.74 6.36 6.27
C LEU A 247 2.91 6.67 4.79
N GLU A 248 1.82 7.07 4.14
CA GLU A 248 1.80 7.39 2.71
C GLU A 248 1.24 8.82 2.47
N PRO A 249 1.90 9.86 2.98
CA PRO A 249 1.43 11.23 2.77
C PRO A 249 1.76 11.70 1.37
N PHE A 250 0.77 12.32 0.69
CA PHE A 250 0.91 12.92 -0.63
C PHE A 250 0.67 14.42 -0.56
N ARG A 251 1.63 15.16 -0.05
CA ARG A 251 1.52 16.61 0.12
C ARG A 251 2.43 17.42 -0.79
N ARG A 252 3.09 16.78 -1.72
CA ARG A 252 4.04 17.45 -2.58
C ARG A 252 3.41 17.89 -3.90
N ARG A 253 3.48 19.19 -4.16
CA ARG A 253 2.97 19.79 -5.40
C ARG A 253 4.12 19.92 -6.40
N ASP A 254 4.37 18.91 -7.17
CA ASP A 254 5.24 18.94 -8.33
C ASP A 254 4.68 18.12 -9.48
N GLU A 255 5.25 18.27 -10.67
CA GLU A 255 4.75 17.60 -11.88
C GLU A 255 4.86 16.08 -11.82
N ARG A 256 5.81 15.56 -11.08
CA ARG A 256 6.10 14.11 -11.03
C ARG A 256 5.26 13.38 -10.01
N ILE A 257 4.90 14.02 -8.92
CA ILE A 257 4.20 13.40 -7.79
C ILE A 257 2.85 14.04 -7.57
N GLY A 258 2.80 15.34 -7.32
CA GLY A 258 1.58 16.01 -6.91
C GLY A 258 0.51 16.02 -8.00
N ILE A 259 0.87 16.33 -9.25
CA ILE A 259 -0.11 16.40 -10.35
C ILE A 259 -0.72 15.03 -10.66
N PRO A 260 0.06 13.93 -10.84
CA PRO A 260 -0.49 12.60 -11.08
C PRO A 260 -1.41 12.09 -9.96
N LEU A 261 -1.18 12.55 -8.73
CA LEU A 261 -1.96 12.18 -7.54
C LEU A 261 -3.03 13.22 -7.18
N ALA A 262 -3.29 14.19 -8.05
CA ALA A 262 -4.26 15.28 -7.86
C ALA A 262 -4.04 16.05 -6.54
N GLN A 263 -2.79 16.26 -6.14
CA GLN A 263 -2.40 16.99 -4.93
C GLN A 263 -2.16 18.46 -5.27
N TRP A 264 -3.20 19.27 -5.12
CA TRP A 264 -3.17 20.70 -5.45
C TRP A 264 -2.75 21.57 -4.27
N LYS A 265 -2.83 21.06 -3.06
CA LYS A 265 -2.48 21.78 -1.84
C LYS A 265 -0.97 21.70 -1.59
N PRO A 266 -0.25 22.84 -1.47
CA PRO A 266 1.18 22.81 -1.15
C PRO A 266 1.41 22.28 0.28
N PRO A 267 2.60 21.73 0.58
CA PRO A 267 3.00 21.42 1.94
C PRO A 267 2.95 22.70 2.82
N LEU A 268 2.57 22.53 4.09
CA LEU A 268 2.35 23.65 5.01
C LEU A 268 3.61 24.03 5.81
N LYS A 269 4.58 23.10 5.94
CA LYS A 269 5.74 23.23 6.82
C LYS A 269 6.98 22.60 6.18
N ASP A 270 8.11 22.72 6.87
CA ASP A 270 9.30 21.94 6.58
C ASP A 270 9.01 20.44 6.63
N GLU A 271 9.31 19.76 5.55
CA GLU A 271 9.02 18.35 5.36
C GLU A 271 9.73 17.45 6.38
N THR A 272 10.90 17.87 6.89
CA THR A 272 11.66 17.15 7.91
C THR A 272 10.95 17.17 9.26
N GLU A 273 10.38 18.33 9.63
CA GLU A 273 9.58 18.45 10.85
C GLU A 273 8.31 17.61 10.76
N GLU A 274 7.61 17.65 9.63
CA GLU A 274 6.39 16.86 9.40
C GLU A 274 6.64 15.35 9.46
N LEU A 275 7.74 14.88 8.84
CA LEU A 275 8.15 13.47 8.88
C LEU A 275 8.38 12.99 10.31
N THR A 276 9.17 13.73 11.08
CA THR A 276 9.50 13.39 12.46
C THR A 276 8.27 13.46 13.36
N ALA A 277 7.44 14.48 13.21
CA ALA A 277 6.22 14.66 13.99
C ALA A 277 5.22 13.54 13.74
N ALA A 278 4.99 13.14 12.48
CA ALA A 278 4.06 12.07 12.12
C ALA A 278 4.51 10.71 12.67
N CYS A 279 5.79 10.38 12.54
CA CYS A 279 6.35 9.14 13.11
C CYS A 279 6.21 9.11 14.64
N SER A 280 6.58 10.21 15.31
CA SER A 280 6.51 10.34 16.76
C SER A 280 5.07 10.28 17.27
N PHE A 281 4.14 10.91 16.58
CA PHE A 281 2.71 10.87 16.89
C PHE A 281 2.19 9.43 16.91
N LEU A 282 2.44 8.66 15.84
CA LEU A 282 1.99 7.29 15.75
C LEU A 282 2.65 6.38 16.81
N LYS A 283 3.97 6.50 17.00
CA LYS A 283 4.70 5.76 18.05
C LYS A 283 4.15 6.02 19.45
N SER A 284 3.80 7.26 19.75
CA SER A 284 3.21 7.65 21.03
C SER A 284 1.86 6.97 21.25
N LEU A 285 0.99 6.96 20.23
CA LEU A 285 -0.32 6.30 20.29
C LEU A 285 -0.20 4.78 20.45
N ILE A 286 0.71 4.13 19.72
CA ILE A 286 0.95 2.69 19.85
C ILE A 286 1.46 2.36 21.26
N THR A 287 2.36 3.17 21.80
CA THR A 287 2.88 2.96 23.17
C THR A 287 1.79 3.10 24.23
N LEU A 288 0.92 4.11 24.11
CA LEU A 288 -0.18 4.36 25.04
C LEU A 288 -1.24 3.23 25.02
N ASN A 289 -1.46 2.60 23.88
CA ASN A 289 -2.45 1.54 23.73
C ASN A 289 -1.87 0.13 23.85
N GLY A 290 -0.56 -0.08 23.63
CA GLY A 290 0.11 -1.38 23.76
C GLY A 290 0.42 -1.85 25.20
N GLY A 291 0.31 -0.97 26.18
CA GLY A 291 0.59 -1.26 27.60
C GLY A 291 -0.60 -1.81 28.42
N ARG A 292 -1.74 -2.07 27.80
CA ARG A 292 -2.93 -2.61 28.46
C ARG A 292 -3.14 -4.07 28.06
N LYS A 293 -2.29 -4.96 28.58
CA LYS A 293 -2.56 -6.41 28.61
C LYS A 293 -2.91 -6.80 30.04
#